data_c9aaffbc436e6421b31d97e2e85fadc2
#
_entry.id   c9aaffbc436e6421b31d97e2e85fadc2
#
_cell.length_a   1.000
_cell.length_b   1.000
_cell.length_c   1.000
_cell.angle_alpha   90.00
_cell.angle_beta   90.00
_cell.angle_gamma   90.00
#
_symmetry.space_group_name_H-M   'P 1'
#
loop_
_entity.id
_entity.type
_entity.pdbx_description
1 polymer ?
#
loop_
_entity_poly.entity_id
_entity_poly.type
_entity_poly.pdbx_seq_one_letter_code
_entity_poly.pdbx_strand_id
1 'polypeptide(L)'
;MRRTLMILLAVLLSALSSQARRLSVFFPEPDKANGAAVIVCPGGSYYWLSRKIEGTEVAKKLANAGFTAFVLHYRHAGTRYFLFGNMAIPQNHYPNALDDLREAVMEVRRKASEYSVDPSKVGVMGFSAGGHLALNSGEEVIEHQGISSCPSFIVSVYPVVTMTDEAIVHKRSRKALLGKHRNDSELRHRLSMELNVPSDMPPVFLVNCLDDPTVDYHNSVVMDNALTNSGIPHKYIQFPTGGHGFGISSPKADWFPLFLDWFEDLPSQGQRQ
;
A
#
# COMPACT_ATOMS: atom_id res chain seq x y z
N MET A 1 -42.94 9.06 -5.51
CA MET A 1 -41.91 9.92 -4.88
C MET A 1 -41.38 9.40 -3.55
N ARG A 2 -42.17 9.10 -2.50
CA ARG A 2 -41.65 8.62 -1.20
C ARG A 2 -40.88 7.29 -1.28
N ARG A 3 -41.32 6.29 -2.07
CA ARG A 3 -40.61 4.99 -2.23
C ARG A 3 -39.26 5.12 -2.95
N THR A 4 -39.19 5.98 -3.96
CA THR A 4 -37.93 6.21 -4.72
C THR A 4 -36.92 6.94 -3.86
N LEU A 5 -37.35 7.87 -3.00
CA LEU A 5 -36.47 8.58 -2.06
C LEU A 5 -35.94 7.65 -0.96
N MET A 6 -36.74 6.70 -0.46
CA MET A 6 -36.30 5.69 0.51
C MET A 6 -35.29 4.70 -0.07
N ILE A 7 -35.43 4.30 -1.34
CA ILE A 7 -34.51 3.43 -2.03
C ILE A 7 -33.18 4.15 -2.27
N LEU A 8 -33.22 5.42 -2.71
CA LEU A 8 -31.98 6.24 -2.85
C LEU A 8 -31.28 6.46 -1.51
N LEU A 9 -32.03 6.70 -0.43
CA LEU A 9 -31.45 6.87 0.91
C LEU A 9 -30.85 5.55 1.43
N ALA A 10 -31.49 4.41 1.19
CA ALA A 10 -30.98 3.09 1.55
C ALA A 10 -29.70 2.72 0.75
N VAL A 11 -29.65 3.07 -0.53
CA VAL A 11 -28.46 2.86 -1.39
C VAL A 11 -27.32 3.79 -0.96
N LEU A 12 -27.60 5.05 -0.63
CA LEU A 12 -26.62 5.99 -0.07
C LEU A 12 -26.09 5.52 1.30
N LEU A 13 -26.97 5.08 2.19
CA LEU A 13 -26.60 4.54 3.51
C LEU A 13 -25.81 3.22 3.39
N SER A 14 -26.13 2.36 2.42
CA SER A 14 -25.38 1.13 2.17
C SER A 14 -24.00 1.42 1.54
N ALA A 15 -23.87 2.42 0.69
CA ALA A 15 -22.60 2.88 0.14
C ALA A 15 -21.69 3.49 1.22
N LEU A 16 -22.26 4.35 2.07
CA LEU A 16 -21.55 4.92 3.24
C LEU A 16 -21.12 3.85 4.23
N SER A 17 -21.96 2.82 4.47
CA SER A 17 -21.60 1.72 5.38
C SER A 17 -20.55 0.76 4.79
N SER A 18 -20.43 0.65 3.45
CA SER A 18 -19.42 -0.17 2.80
C SER A 18 -18.04 0.52 2.80
N GLN A 19 -17.98 1.86 2.69
CA GLN A 19 -16.73 2.63 2.79
C GLN A 19 -16.18 2.64 4.23
N ALA A 20 -17.05 2.87 5.24
CA ALA A 20 -16.66 2.86 6.65
C ALA A 20 -16.08 1.50 7.14
N ARG A 21 -16.30 0.41 6.39
CA ARG A 21 -15.78 -0.93 6.73
C ARG A 21 -14.39 -1.23 6.14
N ARG A 22 -13.85 -0.38 5.26
CA ARG A 22 -12.57 -0.64 4.57
C ARG A 22 -11.35 -0.15 5.34
N LEU A 23 -11.52 0.82 6.23
CA LEU A 23 -10.45 1.39 7.06
C LEU A 23 -10.69 1.11 8.54
N SER A 24 -9.67 0.53 9.19
CA SER A 24 -9.61 0.49 10.66
C SER A 24 -8.65 1.58 11.12
N VAL A 25 -9.10 2.48 12.00
CA VAL A 25 -8.34 3.68 12.42
C VAL A 25 -7.71 3.44 13.78
N PHE A 26 -6.47 3.92 13.96
CA PHE A 26 -5.69 3.90 15.18
C PHE A 26 -5.13 5.30 15.42
N PHE A 27 -5.58 5.95 16.48
CA PHE A 27 -5.15 7.30 16.82
C PHE A 27 -3.93 7.26 17.75
N PRO A 28 -2.99 8.20 17.61
CA PRO A 28 -1.96 8.43 18.61
C PRO A 28 -2.55 9.03 19.88
N GLU A 29 -1.79 8.99 20.98
CA GLU A 29 -2.09 9.82 22.13
C GLU A 29 -2.03 11.30 21.72
N PRO A 30 -2.96 12.16 22.19
CA PRO A 30 -3.07 13.54 21.69
C PRO A 30 -1.79 14.38 21.84
N ASP A 31 -1.01 14.15 22.89
CA ASP A 31 0.26 14.82 23.17
C ASP A 31 1.43 14.34 22.30
N LYS A 32 1.27 13.19 21.62
CA LYS A 32 2.28 12.60 20.72
C LYS A 32 1.96 12.81 19.25
N ALA A 33 0.77 13.32 18.90
CA ALA A 33 0.32 13.43 17.52
C ALA A 33 1.26 14.32 16.69
N ASN A 34 1.85 13.77 15.61
CA ASN A 34 2.75 14.50 14.69
C ASN A 34 2.03 15.08 13.46
N GLY A 35 0.71 14.90 13.38
CA GLY A 35 -0.11 15.38 12.27
C GLY A 35 -0.01 14.57 10.98
N ALA A 36 0.82 13.53 10.92
CA ALA A 36 0.89 12.67 9.73
C ALA A 36 -0.06 11.49 9.81
N ALA A 37 -0.51 11.03 8.63
CA ALA A 37 -1.29 9.81 8.48
C ALA A 37 -0.52 8.75 7.70
N VAL A 38 -0.71 7.47 8.04
CA VAL A 38 -0.19 6.33 7.30
C VAL A 38 -1.30 5.32 7.01
N ILE A 39 -1.54 5.04 5.73
CA ILE A 39 -2.45 3.99 5.29
C ILE A 39 -1.65 2.72 5.12
N VAL A 40 -1.91 1.72 5.95
CA VAL A 40 -1.22 0.43 5.98
C VAL A 40 -1.93 -0.54 5.04
N CYS A 41 -1.19 -1.11 4.08
CA CYS A 41 -1.63 -2.13 3.13
C CYS A 41 -0.99 -3.48 3.51
N PRO A 42 -1.70 -4.38 4.21
CA PRO A 42 -1.18 -5.68 4.57
C PRO A 42 -0.85 -6.54 3.34
N GLY A 43 0.13 -7.43 3.45
CA GLY A 43 0.43 -8.44 2.44
C GLY A 43 -0.58 -9.59 2.44
N GLY A 44 -0.25 -10.64 1.66
CA GLY A 44 -1.08 -11.84 1.51
C GLY A 44 -1.23 -12.29 0.07
N SER A 45 -0.25 -11.97 -0.77
CA SER A 45 -0.17 -12.36 -2.19
C SER A 45 -1.40 -11.97 -3.03
N TYR A 46 -2.17 -10.95 -2.64
CA TYR A 46 -3.47 -10.57 -3.21
C TYR A 46 -4.57 -11.65 -3.11
N TYR A 47 -4.35 -12.73 -2.36
CA TYR A 47 -5.38 -13.75 -2.06
C TYR A 47 -6.08 -13.53 -0.74
N TRP A 48 -5.37 -12.96 0.26
CA TRP A 48 -5.87 -12.64 1.60
C TRP A 48 -5.13 -11.42 2.16
N LEU A 49 -5.43 -11.06 3.39
CA LEU A 49 -4.75 -9.96 4.09
C LEU A 49 -4.15 -10.47 5.41
N SER A 50 -2.86 -10.21 5.63
CA SER A 50 -2.13 -10.46 6.89
C SER A 50 -2.51 -9.39 7.94
N ARG A 51 -3.80 -9.37 8.32
CA ARG A 51 -4.43 -8.28 9.09
C ARG A 51 -3.82 -8.05 10.46
N LYS A 52 -3.27 -9.07 11.10
CA LYS A 52 -2.69 -8.97 12.44
C LYS A 52 -1.26 -8.42 12.35
N ILE A 53 -0.35 -9.19 11.78
CA ILE A 53 1.11 -8.93 11.78
C ILE A 53 1.45 -7.69 10.94
N GLU A 54 0.90 -7.60 9.72
CA GLU A 54 1.19 -6.53 8.74
C GLU A 54 0.10 -5.44 8.70
N GLY A 55 -0.88 -5.53 9.59
CA GLY A 55 -1.97 -4.56 9.74
C GLY A 55 -2.02 -3.96 11.14
N THR A 56 -2.75 -4.62 12.05
CA THR A 56 -3.07 -4.07 13.38
C THR A 56 -1.82 -3.81 14.23
N GLU A 57 -0.81 -4.71 14.21
CA GLU A 57 0.42 -4.53 14.99
C GLU A 57 1.25 -3.34 14.46
N VAL A 58 1.31 -3.20 13.13
CA VAL A 58 1.94 -2.05 12.47
C VAL A 58 1.23 -0.75 12.84
N ALA A 59 -0.10 -0.70 12.69
CA ALA A 59 -0.89 0.49 12.96
C ALA A 59 -0.79 0.94 14.43
N LYS A 60 -0.76 0.00 15.38
CA LYS A 60 -0.52 0.31 16.79
C LYS A 60 0.86 0.91 17.05
N LYS A 61 1.90 0.36 16.38
CA LYS A 61 3.27 0.88 16.54
C LYS A 61 3.41 2.28 15.92
N LEU A 62 2.77 2.53 14.77
CA LEU A 62 2.67 3.85 14.14
C LEU A 62 1.94 4.85 15.07
N ALA A 63 0.80 4.44 15.65
CA ALA A 63 0.06 5.29 16.57
C ALA A 63 0.90 5.65 17.83
N ASN A 64 1.63 4.69 18.38
CA ASN A 64 2.56 4.95 19.49
C ASN A 64 3.71 5.91 19.11
N ALA A 65 4.05 5.99 17.82
CA ALA A 65 5.05 6.91 17.27
C ALA A 65 4.44 8.26 16.78
N GLY A 66 3.17 8.52 17.07
CA GLY A 66 2.53 9.81 16.79
C GLY A 66 1.76 9.92 15.48
N PHE A 67 1.69 8.85 14.67
CA PHE A 67 0.93 8.86 13.41
C PHE A 67 -0.53 8.47 13.63
N THR A 68 -1.46 9.10 12.91
CA THR A 68 -2.79 8.51 12.73
C THR A 68 -2.69 7.40 11.69
N ALA A 69 -2.87 6.14 12.11
CA ALA A 69 -2.69 4.99 11.25
C ALA A 69 -4.03 4.37 10.83
N PHE A 70 -4.10 3.96 9.57
CA PHE A 70 -5.27 3.34 8.97
C PHE A 70 -4.89 1.98 8.40
N VAL A 71 -5.58 0.91 8.77
CA VAL A 71 -5.41 -0.40 8.11
C VAL A 71 -6.44 -0.53 7.00
N LEU A 72 -5.96 -0.63 5.76
CA LEU A 72 -6.82 -0.79 4.59
C LEU A 72 -7.21 -2.26 4.39
N HIS A 73 -8.51 -2.51 4.35
CA HIS A 73 -9.08 -3.82 3.99
C HIS A 73 -9.42 -3.83 2.50
N TYR A 74 -8.39 -3.79 1.65
CA TYR A 74 -8.57 -3.74 0.20
C TYR A 74 -9.11 -5.05 -0.37
N ARG A 75 -9.78 -4.95 -1.52
CA ARG A 75 -10.31 -6.08 -2.27
C ARG A 75 -9.18 -6.94 -2.83
N HIS A 76 -9.30 -8.23 -2.68
CA HIS A 76 -8.34 -9.24 -3.12
C HIS A 76 -9.05 -10.42 -3.78
N ALA A 77 -8.31 -11.28 -4.49
CA ALA A 77 -8.89 -12.40 -5.26
C ALA A 77 -9.64 -13.43 -4.39
N GLY A 78 -9.28 -13.52 -3.11
CA GLY A 78 -9.95 -14.37 -2.14
C GLY A 78 -9.40 -15.80 -2.05
N THR A 79 -9.55 -16.40 -0.88
CA THR A 79 -9.07 -17.76 -0.59
C THR A 79 -9.73 -18.81 -1.48
N ARG A 80 -10.99 -18.60 -1.89
CA ARG A 80 -11.69 -19.52 -2.81
C ARG A 80 -11.03 -19.56 -4.18
N TYR A 81 -10.55 -18.41 -4.70
CA TYR A 81 -9.80 -18.40 -5.94
C TYR A 81 -8.45 -19.11 -5.80
N PHE A 82 -7.82 -19.00 -4.65
CA PHE A 82 -6.60 -19.74 -4.34
C PHE A 82 -6.79 -21.26 -4.40
N LEU A 83 -7.89 -21.76 -3.80
CA LEU A 83 -8.17 -23.19 -3.68
C LEU A 83 -8.75 -23.81 -4.96
N PHE A 84 -9.67 -23.12 -5.63
CA PHE A 84 -10.52 -23.68 -6.69
C PHE A 84 -10.35 -23.01 -8.06
N GLY A 85 -9.52 -21.98 -8.19
CA GLY A 85 -9.32 -21.26 -9.45
C GLY A 85 -10.56 -20.51 -9.91
N ASN A 86 -10.85 -20.54 -11.21
CA ASN A 86 -11.89 -19.71 -11.87
C ASN A 86 -13.35 -20.13 -11.61
N MET A 87 -13.67 -20.84 -10.52
CA MET A 87 -15.05 -21.24 -10.26
C MET A 87 -15.90 -20.03 -9.84
N ALA A 88 -16.75 -19.58 -10.74
CA ALA A 88 -18.05 -18.86 -10.63
C ALA A 88 -18.30 -17.81 -9.52
N ILE A 89 -17.27 -17.22 -8.90
CA ILE A 89 -17.43 -16.18 -7.88
C ILE A 89 -16.76 -14.90 -8.37
N PRO A 90 -17.40 -13.72 -8.21
CA PRO A 90 -16.75 -12.45 -8.52
C PRO A 90 -15.40 -12.35 -7.83
N GLN A 91 -14.34 -12.18 -8.61
CA GLN A 91 -12.97 -12.12 -8.12
C GLN A 91 -12.48 -10.69 -8.25
N ASN A 92 -11.81 -10.23 -7.21
CA ASN A 92 -11.25 -8.90 -7.20
C ASN A 92 -9.79 -8.98 -7.68
N HIS A 93 -9.59 -8.68 -8.96
CA HIS A 93 -8.30 -8.51 -9.61
C HIS A 93 -7.99 -7.03 -9.80
N TYR A 94 -6.86 -6.71 -10.41
CA TYR A 94 -6.56 -5.35 -10.82
C TYR A 94 -7.72 -4.77 -11.67
N PRO A 95 -8.13 -3.51 -11.44
CA PRO A 95 -7.53 -2.50 -10.55
C PRO A 95 -8.13 -2.40 -9.13
N ASN A 96 -8.99 -3.32 -8.72
CA ASN A 96 -9.83 -3.17 -7.52
C ASN A 96 -9.07 -2.78 -6.23
N ALA A 97 -7.90 -3.40 -5.97
CA ALA A 97 -7.11 -3.07 -4.78
C ALA A 97 -6.54 -1.65 -4.85
N LEU A 98 -6.10 -1.23 -6.04
CA LEU A 98 -5.56 0.10 -6.28
C LEU A 98 -6.65 1.17 -6.14
N ASP A 99 -7.84 0.92 -6.67
CA ASP A 99 -8.98 1.84 -6.52
C ASP A 99 -9.37 2.01 -5.05
N ASP A 100 -9.35 0.91 -4.26
CA ASP A 100 -9.59 0.97 -2.82
C ASP A 100 -8.55 1.82 -2.09
N LEU A 101 -7.28 1.75 -2.49
CA LEU A 101 -6.20 2.55 -1.89
C LEU A 101 -6.31 4.02 -2.30
N ARG A 102 -6.57 4.31 -3.58
CA ARG A 102 -6.80 5.67 -4.08
C ARG A 102 -7.94 6.36 -3.34
N GLU A 103 -9.07 5.66 -3.21
CA GLU A 103 -10.22 6.15 -2.43
C GLU A 103 -9.85 6.40 -0.96
N ALA A 104 -9.05 5.51 -0.34
CA ALA A 104 -8.62 5.65 1.04
C ALA A 104 -7.74 6.90 1.24
N VAL A 105 -6.75 7.15 0.35
CA VAL A 105 -5.90 8.36 0.41
C VAL A 105 -6.76 9.62 0.29
N MET A 106 -7.66 9.66 -0.69
CA MET A 106 -8.55 10.81 -0.90
C MET A 106 -9.55 10.99 0.26
N GLU A 107 -10.05 9.90 0.86
CA GLU A 107 -10.94 9.97 2.02
C GLU A 107 -10.23 10.54 3.24
N VAL A 108 -9.01 10.06 3.55
CA VAL A 108 -8.21 10.57 4.68
C VAL A 108 -7.93 12.06 4.49
N ARG A 109 -7.58 12.51 3.29
CA ARG A 109 -7.37 13.93 2.96
C ARG A 109 -8.64 14.77 3.12
N ARG A 110 -9.77 14.26 2.64
CA ARG A 110 -11.05 14.95 2.73
C ARG A 110 -11.51 15.12 4.19
N LYS A 111 -11.21 14.14 5.02
CA LYS A 111 -11.56 14.12 6.45
C LYS A 111 -10.39 14.47 7.36
N ALA A 112 -9.38 15.17 6.84
CA ALA A 112 -8.13 15.45 7.57
C ALA A 112 -8.38 16.14 8.92
N SER A 113 -9.31 17.09 9.00
CA SER A 113 -9.69 17.75 10.24
C SER A 113 -10.36 16.80 11.24
N GLU A 114 -11.20 15.85 10.78
CA GLU A 114 -11.84 14.84 11.62
C GLU A 114 -10.80 13.91 12.25
N TYR A 115 -9.73 13.60 11.52
CA TYR A 115 -8.66 12.72 11.97
C TYR A 115 -7.49 13.46 12.64
N SER A 116 -7.55 14.79 12.78
CA SER A 116 -6.45 15.63 13.26
C SER A 116 -5.15 15.41 12.49
N VAL A 117 -5.23 15.37 11.16
CA VAL A 117 -4.15 15.08 10.23
C VAL A 117 -3.94 16.27 9.29
N ASP A 118 -2.68 16.53 8.93
CA ASP A 118 -2.31 17.41 7.84
C ASP A 118 -2.53 16.67 6.49
N PRO A 119 -3.43 17.14 5.61
CA PRO A 119 -3.72 16.48 4.34
C PRO A 119 -2.50 16.39 3.40
N SER A 120 -1.48 17.21 3.62
CA SER A 120 -0.20 17.13 2.89
C SER A 120 0.73 16.02 3.41
N LYS A 121 0.43 15.39 4.56
CA LYS A 121 1.25 14.38 5.22
C LYS A 121 0.57 12.99 5.26
N VAL A 122 -0.07 12.59 4.17
CA VAL A 122 -0.74 11.29 4.06
C VAL A 122 0.13 10.33 3.27
N GLY A 123 0.79 9.40 3.94
CA GLY A 123 1.64 8.37 3.34
C GLY A 123 0.96 7.01 3.26
N VAL A 124 1.60 6.11 2.50
CA VAL A 124 1.18 4.71 2.35
C VAL A 124 2.31 3.79 2.75
N MET A 125 1.99 2.76 3.53
CA MET A 125 2.94 1.72 3.96
C MET A 125 2.40 0.36 3.57
N GLY A 126 3.18 -0.42 2.80
CA GLY A 126 2.74 -1.71 2.32
C GLY A 126 3.76 -2.83 2.55
N PHE A 127 3.26 -4.05 2.68
CA PHE A 127 4.04 -5.25 2.97
C PHE A 127 3.83 -6.30 1.88
N SER A 128 4.89 -6.91 1.34
CA SER A 128 4.79 -7.97 0.33
C SER A 128 3.94 -7.53 -0.88
N ALA A 129 2.83 -8.20 -1.16
CA ALA A 129 1.85 -7.76 -2.17
C ALA A 129 1.24 -6.37 -1.86
N GLY A 130 1.08 -6.02 -0.57
CA GLY A 130 0.71 -4.67 -0.15
C GLY A 130 1.81 -3.64 -0.42
N GLY A 131 3.09 -4.06 -0.43
CA GLY A 131 4.22 -3.23 -0.85
C GLY A 131 4.16 -2.89 -2.33
N HIS A 132 3.82 -3.86 -3.18
CA HIS A 132 3.52 -3.62 -4.59
C HIS A 132 2.36 -2.61 -4.76
N LEU A 133 1.28 -2.80 -4.00
CA LEU A 133 0.13 -1.89 -4.02
C LEU A 133 0.52 -0.46 -3.60
N ALA A 134 1.38 -0.33 -2.58
CA ALA A 134 1.88 0.96 -2.13
C ALA A 134 2.72 1.67 -3.22
N LEU A 135 3.63 0.95 -3.89
CA LEU A 135 4.41 1.49 -5.01
C LEU A 135 3.49 1.92 -6.16
N ASN A 136 2.53 1.08 -6.55
CA ASN A 136 1.58 1.39 -7.62
C ASN A 136 0.74 2.65 -7.34
N SER A 137 0.48 2.98 -6.08
CA SER A 137 -0.25 4.22 -5.73
C SER A 137 0.51 5.51 -6.06
N GLY A 138 1.83 5.44 -6.19
CA GLY A 138 2.67 6.55 -6.65
C GLY A 138 2.80 6.64 -8.17
N GLU A 139 2.58 5.54 -8.89
CA GLU A 139 2.66 5.50 -10.35
C GLU A 139 1.33 5.83 -11.02
N GLU A 140 0.25 5.25 -10.53
CA GLU A 140 -1.09 5.43 -11.09
C GLU A 140 -1.95 6.37 -10.23
N VAL A 141 -1.73 7.67 -10.35
CA VAL A 141 -2.42 8.72 -9.59
C VAL A 141 -3.70 9.16 -10.29
N ILE A 142 -4.74 9.43 -9.51
CA ILE A 142 -5.97 10.12 -9.95
C ILE A 142 -6.24 11.34 -9.09
N GLU A 143 -6.97 12.30 -9.65
CA GLU A 143 -7.46 13.47 -8.92
C GLU A 143 -8.98 13.55 -9.04
N HIS A 144 -9.65 13.84 -7.94
CA HIS A 144 -11.09 14.07 -7.93
C HIS A 144 -11.43 15.26 -7.02
N GLN A 145 -12.14 16.23 -7.57
CA GLN A 145 -12.54 17.46 -6.86
C GLN A 145 -11.36 18.19 -6.18
N GLY A 146 -10.22 18.28 -6.86
CA GLY A 146 -9.03 18.91 -6.33
C GLY A 146 -8.28 18.11 -5.24
N ILE A 147 -8.66 16.84 -5.03
CA ILE A 147 -8.00 15.95 -4.07
C ILE A 147 -7.27 14.85 -4.84
N SER A 148 -5.95 14.84 -4.74
CA SER A 148 -5.09 13.83 -5.36
C SER A 148 -5.08 12.53 -4.55
N SER A 149 -5.01 11.38 -5.25
CA SER A 149 -4.75 10.07 -4.65
C SER A 149 -3.25 9.77 -4.44
N CYS A 150 -2.35 10.66 -4.91
CA CYS A 150 -0.91 10.49 -4.76
C CYS A 150 -0.51 10.55 -3.28
N PRO A 151 0.13 9.53 -2.69
CA PRO A 151 0.59 9.62 -1.31
C PRO A 151 1.71 10.65 -1.17
N SER A 152 1.94 11.15 0.04
CA SER A 152 3.02 12.10 0.31
C SER A 152 4.38 11.42 0.42
N PHE A 153 4.39 10.15 0.79
CA PHE A 153 5.54 9.25 0.83
C PHE A 153 5.07 7.80 0.77
N ILE A 154 5.96 6.90 0.39
CA ILE A 154 5.70 5.46 0.27
C ILE A 154 6.71 4.69 1.11
N VAL A 155 6.22 3.73 1.89
CA VAL A 155 7.04 2.73 2.59
C VAL A 155 6.70 1.36 2.04
N SER A 156 7.69 0.65 1.51
CA SER A 156 7.50 -0.65 0.87
C SER A 156 8.43 -1.69 1.47
N VAL A 157 7.85 -2.66 2.17
CA VAL A 157 8.59 -3.65 2.97
C VAL A 157 8.49 -5.01 2.30
N TYR A 158 9.63 -5.60 1.97
CA TYR A 158 9.81 -6.86 1.20
C TYR A 158 8.82 -6.99 0.03
N PRO A 159 8.74 -5.98 -0.85
CA PRO A 159 7.69 -5.92 -1.85
C PRO A 159 7.83 -6.95 -2.96
N VAL A 160 6.70 -7.37 -3.50
CA VAL A 160 6.63 -7.80 -4.89
C VAL A 160 6.81 -6.54 -5.75
N VAL A 161 7.57 -6.62 -6.85
CA VAL A 161 7.85 -5.47 -7.71
C VAL A 161 7.57 -5.84 -9.18
N THR A 162 8.28 -6.81 -9.73
CA THR A 162 8.12 -7.20 -11.13
C THR A 162 6.95 -8.17 -11.36
N MET A 163 6.28 -7.99 -12.50
CA MET A 163 5.32 -8.95 -13.06
C MET A 163 5.82 -9.58 -14.37
N THR A 164 6.96 -9.09 -14.90
CA THR A 164 7.52 -9.50 -16.19
C THR A 164 8.70 -10.46 -16.04
N ASP A 165 9.64 -10.20 -15.14
CA ASP A 165 10.86 -10.99 -14.99
C ASP A 165 10.56 -12.37 -14.37
N GLU A 166 10.62 -13.42 -15.20
CA GLU A 166 10.30 -14.79 -14.80
C GLU A 166 11.32 -15.40 -13.83
N ALA A 167 12.53 -14.80 -13.68
CA ALA A 167 13.55 -15.28 -12.75
C ALA A 167 13.19 -14.93 -11.30
N ILE A 168 12.60 -13.76 -11.06
CA ILE A 168 12.38 -13.22 -9.72
C ILE A 168 10.91 -12.94 -9.38
N VAL A 169 10.00 -13.06 -10.38
CA VAL A 169 8.57 -12.76 -10.18
C VAL A 169 7.92 -13.65 -9.12
N HIS A 170 7.18 -13.04 -8.22
CA HIS A 170 6.33 -13.80 -7.30
C HIS A 170 5.04 -14.26 -8.00
N LYS A 171 5.10 -15.43 -8.65
CA LYS A 171 4.05 -15.98 -9.53
C LYS A 171 2.67 -16.05 -8.87
N ARG A 172 2.62 -16.28 -7.54
CA ARG A 172 1.37 -16.33 -6.77
C ARG A 172 0.69 -14.97 -6.75
N SER A 173 1.42 -13.90 -6.46
CA SER A 173 0.88 -12.53 -6.47
C SER A 173 0.44 -12.13 -7.86
N ARG A 174 1.25 -12.41 -8.91
CA ARG A 174 0.87 -12.14 -10.29
C ARG A 174 -0.44 -12.85 -10.68
N LYS A 175 -0.60 -14.13 -10.32
CA LYS A 175 -1.84 -14.88 -10.59
C LYS A 175 -3.05 -14.26 -9.89
N ALA A 176 -2.92 -13.86 -8.64
CA ALA A 176 -4.02 -13.27 -7.88
C ALA A 176 -4.36 -11.86 -8.37
N LEU A 177 -3.35 -11.04 -8.69
CA LEU A 177 -3.55 -9.67 -9.15
C LEU A 177 -4.20 -9.62 -10.55
N LEU A 178 -3.67 -10.41 -11.49
CA LEU A 178 -4.06 -10.35 -12.90
C LEU A 178 -5.18 -11.34 -13.28
N GLY A 179 -5.41 -12.39 -12.50
CA GLY A 179 -6.44 -13.39 -12.78
C GLY A 179 -6.30 -14.05 -14.15
N LYS A 180 -7.34 -13.97 -14.98
CA LYS A 180 -7.33 -14.50 -16.35
C LYS A 180 -6.38 -13.77 -17.29
N HIS A 181 -6.02 -12.53 -16.98
CA HIS A 181 -5.10 -11.68 -17.75
C HIS A 181 -3.62 -11.85 -17.35
N ARG A 182 -3.28 -12.86 -16.54
CA ARG A 182 -1.92 -13.10 -16.06
C ARG A 182 -0.85 -13.33 -17.14
N ASN A 183 -1.26 -13.62 -18.39
CA ASN A 183 -0.38 -13.81 -19.53
C ASN A 183 -0.36 -12.60 -20.49
N ASP A 184 -1.11 -11.56 -20.19
CA ASP A 184 -1.12 -10.30 -20.93
C ASP A 184 0.20 -9.56 -20.66
N SER A 185 1.01 -9.40 -21.71
CA SER A 185 2.34 -8.79 -21.60
C SER A 185 2.29 -7.30 -21.30
N GLU A 186 1.30 -6.59 -21.84
CA GLU A 186 1.12 -5.15 -21.63
C GLU A 186 0.73 -4.90 -20.16
N LEU A 187 -0.23 -5.68 -19.66
CA LEU A 187 -0.66 -5.55 -18.26
C LEU A 187 0.45 -5.97 -17.26
N ARG A 188 1.26 -6.98 -17.60
CA ARG A 188 2.45 -7.32 -16.81
C ARG A 188 3.46 -6.17 -16.80
N HIS A 189 3.75 -5.60 -17.96
CA HIS A 189 4.66 -4.45 -18.06
C HIS A 189 4.15 -3.28 -17.24
N ARG A 190 2.89 -2.90 -17.41
CA ARG A 190 2.23 -1.82 -16.68
C ARG A 190 2.28 -2.01 -15.16
N LEU A 191 2.22 -3.25 -14.66
CA LEU A 191 2.22 -3.58 -13.24
C LEU A 191 3.59 -4.10 -12.74
N SER A 192 4.65 -3.86 -13.49
CA SER A 192 6.05 -4.02 -13.07
C SER A 192 6.56 -2.65 -12.65
N MET A 193 6.62 -2.43 -11.33
CA MET A 193 6.86 -1.11 -10.74
C MET A 193 8.21 -0.52 -11.16
N GLU A 194 9.21 -1.36 -11.36
CA GLU A 194 10.54 -0.98 -11.81
C GLU A 194 10.59 -0.43 -13.25
N LEU A 195 9.55 -0.68 -14.05
CA LEU A 195 9.49 -0.29 -15.47
C LEU A 195 8.72 1.02 -15.69
N ASN A 196 8.02 1.54 -14.66
CA ASN A 196 7.05 2.62 -14.84
C ASN A 196 7.21 3.76 -13.82
N VAL A 197 8.40 3.96 -13.24
CA VAL A 197 8.66 4.99 -12.23
C VAL A 197 8.48 6.39 -12.84
N PRO A 198 7.45 7.17 -12.43
CA PRO A 198 7.25 8.52 -12.93
C PRO A 198 8.25 9.49 -12.29
N SER A 199 8.59 10.59 -12.98
CA SER A 199 9.56 11.58 -12.50
C SER A 199 9.09 12.35 -11.24
N ASP A 200 7.80 12.33 -10.95
CA ASP A 200 7.15 12.96 -9.80
C ASP A 200 6.70 11.95 -8.73
N MET A 201 7.21 10.72 -8.79
CA MET A 201 6.92 9.70 -7.78
C MET A 201 7.27 10.21 -6.37
N PRO A 202 6.43 9.96 -5.37
CA PRO A 202 6.73 10.34 -3.99
C PRO A 202 8.02 9.68 -3.47
N PRO A 203 8.68 10.27 -2.44
CA PRO A 203 9.81 9.63 -1.78
C PRO A 203 9.48 8.23 -1.30
N VAL A 204 10.42 7.29 -1.47
CA VAL A 204 10.23 5.87 -1.16
C VAL A 204 11.20 5.40 -0.07
N PHE A 205 10.68 4.71 0.94
CA PHE A 205 11.46 3.93 1.89
C PHE A 205 11.28 2.44 1.56
N LEU A 206 12.36 1.75 1.20
CA LEU A 206 12.35 0.38 0.71
C LEU A 206 13.14 -0.53 1.64
N VAL A 207 12.57 -1.67 2.03
CA VAL A 207 13.18 -2.62 2.97
C VAL A 207 13.03 -4.05 2.48
N ASN A 208 14.07 -4.86 2.61
CA ASN A 208 13.98 -6.32 2.45
C ASN A 208 15.03 -7.07 3.27
N CYS A 209 15.00 -8.41 3.20
CA CYS A 209 16.03 -9.30 3.72
C CYS A 209 16.60 -10.16 2.61
N LEU A 210 17.93 -10.44 2.67
CA LEU A 210 18.62 -11.31 1.72
C LEU A 210 18.12 -12.76 1.77
N ASP A 211 17.73 -13.22 2.97
CA ASP A 211 17.28 -14.59 3.24
C ASP A 211 15.76 -14.78 3.06
N ASP A 212 15.08 -13.89 2.31
CA ASP A 212 13.64 -13.98 2.05
C ASP A 212 13.30 -15.21 1.18
N PRO A 213 12.58 -16.23 1.72
CA PRO A 213 12.27 -17.45 0.98
C PRO A 213 10.99 -17.34 0.12
N THR A 214 10.31 -16.19 0.16
CA THR A 214 8.98 -16.01 -0.45
C THR A 214 9.02 -15.08 -1.63
N VAL A 215 9.57 -13.89 -1.46
CA VAL A 215 9.76 -12.89 -2.52
C VAL A 215 11.26 -12.70 -2.71
N ASP A 216 11.75 -13.06 -3.89
CA ASP A 216 13.16 -12.89 -4.23
C ASP A 216 13.59 -11.44 -3.97
N TYR A 217 14.66 -11.26 -3.19
CA TYR A 217 15.15 -9.94 -2.78
C TYR A 217 15.53 -9.03 -3.96
N HIS A 218 15.82 -9.62 -5.13
CA HIS A 218 16.07 -8.84 -6.35
C HIS A 218 14.87 -7.99 -6.79
N ASN A 219 13.64 -8.31 -6.34
CA ASN A 219 12.50 -7.39 -6.52
C ASN A 219 12.81 -6.00 -5.93
N SER A 220 13.38 -5.95 -4.72
CA SER A 220 13.79 -4.67 -4.11
C SER A 220 14.99 -4.05 -4.82
N VAL A 221 15.95 -4.86 -5.28
CA VAL A 221 17.14 -4.37 -5.99
C VAL A 221 16.77 -3.70 -7.31
N VAL A 222 15.88 -4.31 -8.12
CA VAL A 222 15.46 -3.68 -9.39
C VAL A 222 14.65 -2.42 -9.16
N MET A 223 13.87 -2.34 -8.06
CA MET A 223 13.15 -1.13 -7.69
C MET A 223 14.08 0.00 -7.24
N ASP A 224 15.07 -0.29 -6.40
CA ASP A 224 16.11 0.65 -5.96
C ASP A 224 16.85 1.26 -7.16
N ASN A 225 17.27 0.42 -8.11
CA ASN A 225 17.90 0.85 -9.36
C ASN A 225 16.98 1.76 -10.18
N ALA A 226 15.69 1.41 -10.29
CA ALA A 226 14.72 2.20 -11.06
C ALA A 226 14.47 3.57 -10.41
N LEU A 227 14.33 3.63 -9.09
CA LEU A 227 14.21 4.88 -8.34
C LEU A 227 15.46 5.76 -8.50
N THR A 228 16.65 5.17 -8.41
CA THR A 228 17.93 5.87 -8.63
C THR A 228 17.99 6.45 -10.04
N ASN A 229 17.68 5.66 -11.06
CA ASN A 229 17.73 6.08 -12.47
C ASN A 229 16.72 7.18 -12.79
N SER A 230 15.58 7.18 -12.11
CA SER A 230 14.53 8.20 -12.25
C SER A 230 14.75 9.43 -11.36
N GLY A 231 15.83 9.46 -10.55
CA GLY A 231 16.15 10.57 -9.64
C GLY A 231 15.16 10.74 -8.49
N ILE A 232 14.41 9.68 -8.12
CA ILE A 232 13.43 9.72 -7.03
C ILE A 232 14.15 9.65 -5.68
N PRO A 233 13.86 10.57 -4.74
CA PRO A 233 14.39 10.49 -3.38
C PRO A 233 13.93 9.19 -2.72
N HIS A 234 14.87 8.36 -2.30
CA HIS A 234 14.54 7.10 -1.63
C HIS A 234 15.63 6.64 -0.66
N LYS A 235 15.27 5.72 0.24
CA LYS A 235 16.20 5.04 1.13
C LYS A 235 15.94 3.54 1.04
N TYR A 236 16.95 2.79 0.62
CA TYR A 236 16.90 1.34 0.56
C TYR A 236 17.71 0.71 1.69
N ILE A 237 17.06 -0.19 2.43
CA ILE A 237 17.66 -0.94 3.55
C ILE A 237 17.54 -2.44 3.26
N GLN A 238 18.67 -3.12 3.21
CA GLN A 238 18.71 -4.57 3.05
C GLN A 238 19.34 -5.22 4.28
N PHE A 239 18.57 -6.06 4.97
CA PHE A 239 19.07 -6.82 6.11
C PHE A 239 19.62 -8.18 5.65
N PRO A 240 20.69 -8.69 6.30
CA PRO A 240 21.23 -10.01 5.98
C PRO A 240 20.23 -11.14 6.25
N THR A 241 19.46 -11.02 7.33
CA THR A 241 18.50 -12.03 7.78
C THR A 241 17.23 -11.39 8.33
N GLY A 242 16.12 -12.13 8.25
CA GLY A 242 14.80 -11.68 8.74
C GLY A 242 13.67 -12.44 8.04
N GLY A 243 13.95 -13.02 6.87
CA GLY A 243 12.98 -13.77 6.10
C GLY A 243 11.90 -12.89 5.48
N HIS A 244 10.65 -13.39 5.47
CA HIS A 244 9.48 -12.73 4.91
C HIS A 244 8.34 -12.66 5.92
N GLY A 245 7.43 -11.66 5.78
CA GLY A 245 6.20 -11.58 6.57
C GLY A 245 6.39 -11.21 8.02
N PHE A 246 7.55 -10.62 8.38
CA PHE A 246 7.86 -10.25 9.76
C PHE A 246 7.15 -8.98 10.24
N GLY A 247 6.51 -8.23 9.34
CA GLY A 247 5.84 -6.97 9.68
C GLY A 247 6.80 -5.97 10.33
N ILE A 248 6.51 -5.60 11.57
CA ILE A 248 7.25 -4.59 12.33
C ILE A 248 8.00 -5.17 13.53
N SER A 249 7.92 -6.47 13.75
CA SER A 249 8.33 -7.11 15.02
C SER A 249 9.53 -8.04 14.90
N SER A 250 10.37 -7.91 13.86
CA SER A 250 11.55 -8.74 13.72
C SER A 250 12.77 -8.13 14.44
N PRO A 251 13.37 -8.82 15.43
CA PRO A 251 14.61 -8.35 16.03
C PRO A 251 15.82 -8.46 15.08
N LYS A 252 15.70 -9.23 13.98
CA LYS A 252 16.76 -9.40 12.97
C LYS A 252 16.69 -8.35 11.86
N ALA A 253 15.55 -7.68 11.72
CA ALA A 253 15.31 -6.65 10.71
C ALA A 253 14.51 -5.52 11.36
N ASP A 254 15.14 -4.81 12.30
CA ASP A 254 14.52 -3.66 13.00
C ASP A 254 14.63 -2.39 12.13
N TRP A 255 13.76 -2.31 11.16
CA TRP A 255 13.71 -1.24 10.18
C TRP A 255 12.90 -0.01 10.64
N PHE A 256 12.03 -0.16 11.64
CA PHE A 256 11.08 0.88 12.01
C PHE A 256 11.75 2.16 12.57
N PRO A 257 12.78 2.08 13.44
CA PRO A 257 13.51 3.29 13.84
C PRO A 257 14.15 4.01 12.63
N LEU A 258 14.70 3.26 11.66
CA LEU A 258 15.31 3.82 10.45
C LEU A 258 14.28 4.50 9.53
N PHE A 259 13.02 4.04 9.56
CA PHE A 259 11.91 4.70 8.90
C PHE A 259 11.55 6.00 9.60
N LEU A 260 11.51 6.04 10.94
CA LEU A 260 11.20 7.26 11.70
C LEU A 260 12.24 8.35 11.43
N ASP A 261 13.53 8.01 11.48
CA ASP A 261 14.62 8.94 11.16
C ASP A 261 14.48 9.48 9.71
N TRP A 262 14.21 8.59 8.75
CA TRP A 262 14.00 8.99 7.36
C TRP A 262 12.76 9.87 7.18
N PHE A 263 11.68 9.60 7.90
CA PHE A 263 10.45 10.40 7.82
C PHE A 263 10.67 11.82 8.36
N GLU A 264 11.46 11.99 9.42
CA GLU A 264 11.81 13.30 9.98
C GLU A 264 12.66 14.13 9.00
N ASP A 265 13.50 13.48 8.20
CA ASP A 265 14.35 14.09 7.18
C ASP A 265 13.59 14.47 5.88
N LEU A 266 12.32 14.05 5.73
CA LEU A 266 11.54 14.37 4.53
C LEU A 266 11.27 15.88 4.41
N PRO A 267 11.57 16.49 3.25
CA PRO A 267 11.27 17.90 3.04
C PRO A 267 9.75 18.14 3.13
N SER A 268 9.38 19.24 3.79
CA SER A 268 7.99 19.71 3.82
C SER A 268 7.48 19.89 2.39
N GLN A 269 6.25 19.41 2.09
CA GLN A 269 5.70 19.41 0.72
C GLN A 269 5.65 20.77 0.02
N GLY A 270 5.84 21.88 0.73
CA GLY A 270 5.95 23.23 0.16
C GLY A 270 7.31 23.58 -0.47
N GLN A 271 8.30 22.68 -0.40
CA GLN A 271 9.67 22.91 -0.92
C GLN A 271 10.02 22.05 -2.15
N ARG A 272 9.07 21.29 -2.68
CA ARG A 272 9.26 20.57 -3.95
C ARG A 272 8.97 21.54 -5.09
N GLN A 273 10.04 22.10 -5.66
CA GLN A 273 10.01 22.87 -6.91
C GLN A 273 10.26 21.95 -8.11
#